data_ce7f24f96ca9085ad1150ebdb64951c4
#
_entry.id   ce7f24f96ca9085ad1150ebdb64951c4
#
_cell.length_a   1.000
_cell.length_b   1.000
_cell.length_c   1.000
_cell.angle_alpha   90.00
_cell.angle_beta   90.00
_cell.angle_gamma   90.00
#
_symmetry.space_group_name_H-M   'P 1'
#
loop_
_entity.id
_entity.type
_entity.pdbx_description
1 polymer ?
#
loop_
_entity_poly.entity_id
_entity_poly.type
_entity_poly.pdbx_seq_one_letter_code
_entity_poly.pdbx_strand_id
1 'polypeptide(L)'
;MFTNGQKTRMLAALTSSTASRNNLWSSSNLTATGVNTNTVCSPAADFYAETPQICVNSSINFIENTNLAPATAWSWSFPGGTPSTSTDQNPTVQYSTAGTYSVSLTVTNANGSSSITKNSYISVQPSTADITVPSFSEGFESLVVNAASNWSINNLDGGVAWAITSNAAYTGTKSIKLNNINNTPGSIDEFITPSMDLTQFANPRLYYKIAYASLTGTAGVDYQSNSLQILSSVDCGKTWGVRRSYTENTLSTTTDQDAAFTPNSQSKWREDNISLALFTGYNNIQFKFRFEAGEGNNIYIDDINMNNTTPVLEVESIKNNFRISPNPTEGDAIIYFSTESNSNATIKVFDILGKEVYQNNMGNVSAGNHQLQLSKNEVMSTGIYFVQLSLNDLVLTKKLILK
;
A
#
# COMPACT_ATOMS: atom_id res chain seq x y z
N MET A 1 6.04 1.15 -38.10
CA MET A 1 5.91 1.84 -39.44
C MET A 1 5.96 0.76 -40.51
N PHE A 2 4.98 0.71 -41.44
CA PHE A 2 4.98 -0.31 -42.51
C PHE A 2 5.96 0.06 -43.61
N THR A 3 6.66 -0.95 -44.17
CA THR A 3 7.52 -0.76 -45.35
C THR A 3 6.68 -0.44 -46.57
N ASN A 4 7.27 0.15 -47.61
CA ASN A 4 6.55 0.41 -48.87
C ASN A 4 6.02 -0.87 -49.50
N GLY A 5 6.74 -2.00 -49.42
CA GLY A 5 6.29 -3.30 -49.91
C GLY A 5 5.09 -3.83 -49.12
N GLN A 6 5.03 -3.66 -47.82
CA GLN A 6 3.88 -4.00 -46.98
C GLN A 6 2.65 -3.15 -47.34
N LYS A 7 2.82 -1.83 -47.52
CA LYS A 7 1.78 -0.92 -47.99
C LYS A 7 1.19 -1.38 -49.35
N THR A 8 2.04 -1.71 -50.31
CA THR A 8 1.61 -2.15 -51.64
C THR A 8 0.80 -3.46 -51.57
N ARG A 9 1.23 -4.43 -50.73
CA ARG A 9 0.48 -5.70 -50.55
C ARG A 9 -0.85 -5.47 -49.85
N MET A 10 -0.91 -4.59 -48.88
CA MET A 10 -2.16 -4.24 -48.17
C MET A 10 -3.16 -3.57 -49.13
N LEU A 11 -2.70 -2.60 -49.92
CA LEU A 11 -3.55 -1.97 -50.93
C LEU A 11 -4.04 -2.97 -52.00
N ALA A 12 -3.17 -3.83 -52.52
CA ALA A 12 -3.59 -4.90 -53.49
C ALA A 12 -4.61 -5.85 -52.87
N ALA A 13 -4.47 -6.22 -51.59
CA ALA A 13 -5.44 -7.05 -50.90
C ALA A 13 -6.79 -6.36 -50.70
N LEU A 14 -6.79 -5.08 -50.38
CA LEU A 14 -8.01 -4.29 -50.16
C LEU A 14 -8.75 -3.95 -51.47
N THR A 15 -8.03 -3.81 -52.59
CA THR A 15 -8.62 -3.52 -53.91
C THR A 15 -8.94 -4.75 -54.74
N SER A 16 -8.65 -5.94 -54.22
CA SER A 16 -8.91 -7.23 -54.93
C SER A 16 -10.41 -7.50 -55.06
N SER A 17 -10.83 -8.00 -56.20
CA SER A 17 -12.20 -8.52 -56.42
C SER A 17 -12.48 -9.82 -55.67
N THR A 18 -11.46 -10.51 -55.20
CA THR A 18 -11.58 -11.74 -54.39
C THR A 18 -12.36 -11.45 -53.11
N ALA A 19 -13.42 -12.20 -52.85
CA ALA A 19 -14.35 -12.02 -51.75
C ALA A 19 -14.93 -10.59 -51.63
N SER A 20 -15.12 -9.94 -52.79
CA SER A 20 -15.73 -8.60 -52.92
C SER A 20 -15.01 -7.48 -52.10
N ARG A 21 -13.71 -7.62 -51.84
CA ARG A 21 -12.94 -6.63 -51.06
C ARG A 21 -12.89 -5.26 -51.73
N ASN A 22 -12.89 -5.20 -53.08
CA ASN A 22 -12.99 -3.97 -53.85
C ASN A 22 -14.32 -3.22 -53.59
N ASN A 23 -15.35 -3.90 -53.11
CA ASN A 23 -16.60 -3.27 -52.74
C ASN A 23 -16.47 -2.37 -51.52
N LEU A 24 -15.46 -2.58 -50.68
CA LEU A 24 -15.19 -1.72 -49.52
C LEU A 24 -14.99 -0.25 -49.91
N TRP A 25 -14.49 0.01 -51.12
CA TRP A 25 -14.23 1.34 -51.68
C TRP A 25 -15.26 1.81 -52.71
N SER A 26 -16.31 1.00 -52.94
CA SER A 26 -17.36 1.41 -53.88
C SER A 26 -18.19 2.58 -53.32
N SER A 27 -18.58 3.52 -54.14
CA SER A 27 -19.40 4.64 -53.72
C SER A 27 -20.69 4.22 -53.03
N SER A 28 -21.29 3.08 -53.47
CA SER A 28 -22.48 2.55 -52.84
C SER A 28 -22.23 2.02 -51.44
N ASN A 29 -21.12 1.31 -51.22
CA ASN A 29 -20.78 0.82 -49.90
C ASN A 29 -20.32 1.94 -48.95
N LEU A 30 -19.53 2.90 -49.45
CA LEU A 30 -19.13 4.07 -48.69
C LEU A 30 -20.35 4.93 -48.30
N THR A 31 -21.34 5.03 -49.14
CA THR A 31 -22.60 5.70 -48.84
C THR A 31 -23.43 4.91 -47.81
N ALA A 32 -23.54 3.59 -47.99
CA ALA A 32 -24.30 2.73 -47.10
C ALA A 32 -23.68 2.64 -45.69
N THR A 33 -22.35 2.71 -45.61
CA THR A 33 -21.61 2.76 -44.32
C THR A 33 -21.46 4.17 -43.72
N GLY A 34 -21.95 5.22 -44.40
CA GLY A 34 -21.85 6.59 -43.97
C GLY A 34 -20.46 7.23 -44.13
N VAL A 35 -19.48 6.51 -44.68
CA VAL A 35 -18.09 6.99 -44.84
C VAL A 35 -17.96 8.02 -45.98
N ASN A 36 -18.83 7.96 -46.99
CA ASN A 36 -18.79 8.87 -48.13
C ASN A 36 -19.70 10.11 -47.97
N THR A 37 -20.47 10.17 -46.92
CA THR A 37 -21.21 11.37 -46.57
C THR A 37 -20.30 12.25 -45.70
N ASN A 38 -20.10 13.49 -46.06
CA ASN A 38 -19.53 14.52 -45.17
C ASN A 38 -20.45 14.78 -43.95
N THR A 39 -21.28 13.80 -43.57
CA THR A 39 -22.08 13.83 -42.35
C THR A 39 -21.14 13.52 -41.20
N VAL A 40 -20.61 14.57 -40.63
CA VAL A 40 -19.95 14.48 -39.33
C VAL A 40 -20.96 13.88 -38.35
N CYS A 41 -20.66 12.76 -37.75
CA CYS A 41 -21.56 12.15 -36.77
C CYS A 41 -21.78 13.09 -35.58
N SER A 42 -22.85 12.89 -34.83
CA SER A 42 -22.95 13.50 -33.50
C SER A 42 -21.82 12.97 -32.62
N PRO A 43 -21.26 13.76 -31.70
CA PRO A 43 -20.23 13.33 -30.80
C PRO A 43 -20.80 12.29 -29.82
N ALA A 44 -19.95 11.41 -29.29
CA ALA A 44 -20.31 10.55 -28.17
C ALA A 44 -19.53 11.01 -26.94
N ALA A 45 -20.24 11.56 -25.97
CA ALA A 45 -19.64 12.13 -24.76
C ALA A 45 -18.93 11.07 -23.94
N ASP A 46 -17.69 11.33 -23.58
CA ASP A 46 -16.95 10.65 -22.52
C ASP A 46 -15.92 11.61 -21.91
N PHE A 47 -15.48 11.30 -20.68
CA PHE A 47 -14.47 12.07 -19.96
C PHE A 47 -13.81 11.23 -18.87
N TYR A 48 -12.68 11.69 -18.39
CA TYR A 48 -12.06 11.15 -17.17
C TYR A 48 -11.49 12.27 -16.30
N ALA A 49 -11.30 11.96 -15.01
CA ALA A 49 -10.55 12.80 -14.08
C ALA A 49 -9.15 12.21 -13.92
N GLU A 50 -8.12 13.08 -13.84
CA GLU A 50 -6.74 12.61 -13.60
C GLU A 50 -6.62 11.82 -12.30
N THR A 51 -7.35 12.28 -11.27
CA THR A 51 -7.42 11.62 -9.96
C THR A 51 -8.82 11.77 -9.38
N PRO A 52 -9.66 10.74 -9.39
CA PRO A 52 -11.04 10.85 -8.90
C PRO A 52 -11.15 10.89 -7.37
N GLN A 53 -10.06 10.70 -6.64
CA GLN A 53 -10.00 10.79 -5.17
C GLN A 53 -9.06 11.92 -4.76
N ILE A 54 -9.54 12.80 -3.88
CA ILE A 54 -8.81 14.00 -3.41
C ILE A 54 -9.17 14.35 -1.96
N CYS A 55 -8.34 15.18 -1.31
CA CYS A 55 -8.71 15.86 -0.06
C CYS A 55 -9.65 17.03 -0.30
N VAL A 56 -10.43 17.41 0.71
CA VAL A 56 -11.17 18.70 0.73
C VAL A 56 -10.25 19.86 0.38
N ASN A 57 -10.80 20.86 -0.30
CA ASN A 57 -10.10 22.05 -0.80
C ASN A 57 -9.04 21.76 -1.88
N SER A 58 -8.95 20.53 -2.39
CA SER A 58 -8.11 20.21 -3.55
C SER A 58 -8.88 20.40 -4.85
N SER A 59 -8.11 20.56 -5.95
CA SER A 59 -8.66 20.70 -7.30
C SER A 59 -8.43 19.45 -8.13
N ILE A 60 -9.36 19.19 -9.05
CA ILE A 60 -9.33 18.08 -10.01
C ILE A 60 -9.35 18.66 -11.41
N ASN A 61 -8.52 18.10 -12.29
CA ASN A 61 -8.58 18.35 -13.71
C ASN A 61 -9.46 17.29 -14.38
N PHE A 62 -10.42 17.71 -15.16
CA PHE A 62 -11.24 16.85 -15.99
C PHE A 62 -10.75 16.93 -17.42
N ILE A 63 -10.63 15.77 -18.05
CA ILE A 63 -10.18 15.63 -19.44
C ILE A 63 -11.36 15.11 -20.26
N GLU A 64 -11.74 15.88 -21.27
CA GLU A 64 -12.72 15.47 -22.26
C GLU A 64 -12.14 14.35 -23.13
N ASN A 65 -12.92 13.29 -23.38
CA ASN A 65 -12.53 12.11 -24.16
C ASN A 65 -13.63 11.69 -25.14
N THR A 66 -14.27 12.68 -25.76
CA THR A 66 -15.36 12.46 -26.72
C THR A 66 -14.89 11.61 -27.91
N ASN A 67 -15.73 10.67 -28.30
CA ASN A 67 -15.50 9.75 -29.40
C ASN A 67 -16.45 10.05 -30.59
N LEU A 68 -16.27 9.33 -31.71
CA LEU A 68 -17.00 9.36 -32.97
C LEU A 68 -16.81 10.63 -33.79
N ALA A 69 -16.98 11.82 -33.19
CA ALA A 69 -16.77 13.09 -33.89
C ALA A 69 -16.32 14.19 -32.91
N PRO A 70 -15.50 15.15 -33.36
CA PRO A 70 -15.09 16.26 -32.51
C PRO A 70 -16.27 17.06 -31.98
N ALA A 71 -16.24 17.43 -30.71
CA ALA A 71 -17.13 18.38 -30.11
C ALA A 71 -16.67 19.82 -30.45
N THR A 72 -17.63 20.75 -30.56
CA THR A 72 -17.37 22.18 -30.75
C THR A 72 -17.85 23.02 -29.56
N ALA A 73 -18.62 22.39 -28.65
CA ALA A 73 -19.06 23.00 -27.41
C ALA A 73 -19.19 21.96 -26.30
N TRP A 74 -18.95 22.41 -25.07
CA TRP A 74 -18.98 21.58 -23.86
C TRP A 74 -19.91 22.28 -22.85
N SER A 75 -20.62 21.45 -22.08
CA SER A 75 -21.41 21.89 -20.93
C SER A 75 -21.23 20.90 -19.81
N TRP A 76 -20.50 21.31 -18.81
CA TRP A 76 -20.20 20.49 -17.62
C TRP A 76 -21.11 20.85 -16.45
N SER A 77 -21.43 19.86 -15.62
CA SER A 77 -22.08 20.04 -14.34
C SER A 77 -21.30 19.31 -13.25
N PHE A 78 -20.94 20.04 -12.19
CA PHE A 78 -20.15 19.60 -11.04
C PHE A 78 -20.89 19.91 -9.74
N PRO A 79 -21.94 19.15 -9.37
CA PRO A 79 -22.63 19.35 -8.10
C PRO A 79 -21.63 19.33 -6.93
N GLY A 80 -21.66 20.36 -6.07
CA GLY A 80 -20.73 20.52 -4.94
C GLY A 80 -19.33 21.03 -5.28
N GLY A 81 -19.00 21.18 -6.55
CA GLY A 81 -17.73 21.74 -7.02
C GLY A 81 -17.76 23.26 -7.23
N THR A 82 -16.59 23.86 -7.29
CA THR A 82 -16.37 25.27 -7.64
C THR A 82 -15.36 25.37 -8.76
N PRO A 83 -15.74 25.84 -9.97
CA PRO A 83 -17.11 26.20 -10.37
C PRO A 83 -18.05 24.99 -10.43
N SER A 84 -19.36 25.22 -10.24
CA SER A 84 -20.37 24.15 -10.33
C SER A 84 -20.77 23.78 -11.75
N THR A 85 -20.38 24.60 -12.74
CA THR A 85 -20.56 24.39 -14.17
C THR A 85 -19.37 24.97 -14.94
N SER A 86 -19.07 24.42 -16.14
CA SER A 86 -18.06 24.98 -17.04
C SER A 86 -18.44 24.75 -18.51
N THR A 87 -17.91 25.59 -19.38
CA THR A 87 -17.96 25.43 -20.85
C THR A 87 -16.56 25.16 -21.42
N ASP A 88 -15.55 25.08 -20.61
CA ASP A 88 -14.18 24.76 -21.04
C ASP A 88 -14.09 23.29 -21.47
N GLN A 89 -13.22 22.99 -22.41
CA GLN A 89 -12.99 21.62 -22.85
C GLN A 89 -12.47 20.74 -21.70
N ASN A 90 -11.49 21.26 -20.94
CA ASN A 90 -10.84 20.55 -19.85
C ASN A 90 -10.83 21.43 -18.58
N PRO A 91 -11.93 21.46 -17.83
CA PRO A 91 -12.05 22.31 -16.66
C PRO A 91 -11.30 21.79 -15.44
N THR A 92 -10.91 22.71 -14.57
CA THR A 92 -10.40 22.43 -13.23
C THR A 92 -11.45 22.82 -12.20
N VAL A 93 -11.77 21.92 -11.27
CA VAL A 93 -12.84 22.10 -10.27
C VAL A 93 -12.32 21.80 -8.88
N GLN A 94 -12.59 22.68 -7.91
CA GLN A 94 -12.28 22.50 -6.50
C GLN A 94 -13.51 21.98 -5.74
N TYR A 95 -13.30 21.05 -4.80
CA TYR A 95 -14.32 20.56 -3.88
C TYR A 95 -13.93 20.90 -2.44
N SER A 96 -14.80 21.64 -1.75
CA SER A 96 -14.54 22.12 -0.37
C SER A 96 -15.24 21.32 0.71
N THR A 97 -16.07 20.36 0.36
CA THR A 97 -16.82 19.51 1.32
C THR A 97 -16.53 18.06 1.02
N ALA A 98 -16.31 17.27 2.07
CA ALA A 98 -16.13 15.81 1.94
C ALA A 98 -17.43 15.14 1.46
N GLY A 99 -17.30 14.10 0.65
CA GLY A 99 -18.43 13.36 0.10
C GLY A 99 -18.13 12.76 -1.28
N THR A 100 -19.13 12.16 -1.87
CA THR A 100 -19.06 11.62 -3.24
C THR A 100 -19.92 12.44 -4.17
N TYR A 101 -19.40 12.75 -5.35
CA TYR A 101 -20.03 13.65 -6.29
C TYR A 101 -20.16 13.04 -7.68
N SER A 102 -21.31 13.25 -8.31
CA SER A 102 -21.52 12.90 -9.71
C SER A 102 -21.02 14.03 -10.61
N VAL A 103 -20.60 13.68 -11.82
CA VAL A 103 -20.16 14.63 -12.82
C VAL A 103 -20.88 14.34 -14.13
N SER A 104 -21.38 15.39 -14.78
CA SER A 104 -22.03 15.27 -16.09
C SER A 104 -21.32 16.13 -17.13
N LEU A 105 -21.24 15.61 -18.35
CA LEU A 105 -20.76 16.30 -19.52
C LEU A 105 -21.78 16.18 -20.65
N THR A 106 -22.14 17.31 -21.26
CA THR A 106 -22.81 17.35 -22.53
C THR A 106 -21.86 17.97 -23.57
N VAL A 107 -21.68 17.26 -24.67
CA VAL A 107 -20.88 17.73 -25.81
C VAL A 107 -21.79 17.94 -27.02
N THR A 108 -21.48 18.94 -27.83
CA THR A 108 -22.29 19.30 -28.99
C THR A 108 -21.40 19.61 -30.21
N ASN A 109 -21.88 19.24 -31.37
CA ASN A 109 -21.37 19.75 -32.65
C ASN A 109 -22.55 20.09 -33.60
N ALA A 110 -22.27 20.47 -34.84
CA ALA A 110 -23.30 20.87 -35.82
C ALA A 110 -24.33 19.74 -36.11
N ASN A 111 -24.06 18.50 -35.77
CA ASN A 111 -24.91 17.34 -36.12
C ASN A 111 -25.64 16.75 -34.91
N GLY A 112 -25.42 17.30 -33.74
CA GLY A 112 -26.15 16.87 -32.53
C GLY A 112 -25.37 17.04 -31.25
N SER A 113 -25.96 16.52 -30.17
CA SER A 113 -25.37 16.50 -28.83
C SER A 113 -25.45 15.12 -28.20
N SER A 114 -24.56 14.86 -27.27
CA SER A 114 -24.53 13.66 -26.43
C SER A 114 -24.22 14.07 -25.00
N SER A 115 -24.76 13.31 -24.04
CA SER A 115 -24.51 13.54 -22.63
C SER A 115 -24.13 12.25 -21.92
N ILE A 116 -23.24 12.37 -20.92
CA ILE A 116 -22.88 11.29 -20.01
C ILE A 116 -22.90 11.81 -18.58
N THR A 117 -23.35 10.97 -17.65
CA THR A 117 -23.23 11.22 -16.20
C THR A 117 -22.52 10.06 -15.56
N LYS A 118 -21.43 10.34 -14.84
CA LYS A 118 -20.74 9.35 -14.00
C LYS A 118 -21.16 9.60 -12.56
N ASN A 119 -21.96 8.68 -12.01
CA ASN A 119 -22.47 8.77 -10.63
C ASN A 119 -21.41 8.41 -9.63
N SER A 120 -21.39 9.11 -8.48
CA SER A 120 -20.42 8.89 -7.38
C SER A 120 -18.96 8.82 -7.88
N TYR A 121 -18.66 9.62 -8.89
CA TYR A 121 -17.40 9.53 -9.63
C TYR A 121 -16.22 10.16 -8.90
N ILE A 122 -16.46 11.27 -8.17
CA ILE A 122 -15.44 11.96 -7.39
C ILE A 122 -15.63 11.63 -5.92
N SER A 123 -14.56 11.21 -5.26
CA SER A 123 -14.49 10.97 -3.82
C SER A 123 -13.63 12.02 -3.15
N VAL A 124 -14.24 12.87 -2.33
CA VAL A 124 -13.56 13.93 -1.58
C VAL A 124 -13.45 13.50 -0.13
N GLN A 125 -12.23 13.25 0.33
CA GLN A 125 -11.93 12.80 1.67
C GLN A 125 -11.79 13.97 2.64
N PRO A 126 -12.17 13.84 3.93
CA PRO A 126 -11.91 14.85 4.94
C PRO A 126 -10.40 15.15 5.04
N SER A 127 -10.07 16.38 5.45
CA SER A 127 -8.67 16.72 5.78
C SER A 127 -8.27 16.25 7.18
N THR A 128 -9.23 15.89 8.02
CA THR A 128 -9.02 15.30 9.34
C THR A 128 -9.01 13.79 9.22
N ALA A 129 -8.08 13.13 9.89
CA ALA A 129 -8.05 11.69 9.94
C ALA A 129 -9.31 11.10 10.61
N ASP A 130 -9.71 9.93 10.15
CA ASP A 130 -10.82 9.15 10.73
C ASP A 130 -10.42 8.60 12.11
N ILE A 131 -9.13 8.29 12.28
CA ILE A 131 -8.56 7.73 13.49
C ILE A 131 -7.53 8.72 14.04
N THR A 132 -7.82 9.29 15.21
CA THR A 132 -7.01 10.31 15.88
C THR A 132 -6.42 9.85 17.22
N VAL A 133 -6.57 8.56 17.53
CA VAL A 133 -6.06 7.97 18.78
C VAL A 133 -4.64 7.42 18.59
N PRO A 134 -3.80 7.39 19.66
CA PRO A 134 -2.40 6.98 19.57
C PRO A 134 -2.20 5.46 19.42
N SER A 135 -3.27 4.71 19.17
CA SER A 135 -3.24 3.28 18.81
C SER A 135 -4.46 2.93 17.99
N PHE A 136 -4.29 2.06 17.03
CA PHE A 136 -5.37 1.52 16.21
C PHE A 136 -5.24 -0.01 16.15
N SER A 137 -6.35 -0.71 16.24
CA SER A 137 -6.41 -2.16 16.12
C SER A 137 -7.67 -2.57 15.38
N GLU A 138 -7.53 -3.38 14.34
CA GLU A 138 -8.63 -3.95 13.57
C GLU A 138 -8.41 -5.44 13.35
N GLY A 139 -9.28 -6.27 13.94
CA GLY A 139 -9.34 -7.73 13.82
C GLY A 139 -10.57 -8.22 13.04
N PHE A 140 -11.28 -7.32 12.34
CA PHE A 140 -12.43 -7.62 11.47
C PHE A 140 -13.65 -8.23 12.16
N GLU A 141 -13.71 -8.27 13.50
CA GLU A 141 -14.78 -8.92 14.25
C GLU A 141 -16.15 -8.25 14.09
N SER A 142 -16.16 -6.92 14.11
CA SER A 142 -17.37 -6.10 13.99
C SER A 142 -17.40 -5.26 12.72
N LEU A 143 -16.34 -5.27 11.94
CA LEU A 143 -16.22 -4.42 10.76
C LEU A 143 -17.25 -4.82 9.69
N VAL A 144 -17.98 -3.85 9.20
CA VAL A 144 -18.76 -3.93 7.97
C VAL A 144 -18.14 -2.93 7.00
N VAL A 145 -17.52 -3.41 5.93
CA VAL A 145 -16.91 -2.54 4.94
C VAL A 145 -18.00 -1.80 4.17
N ASN A 146 -18.16 -0.52 4.46
CA ASN A 146 -19.10 0.38 3.81
C ASN A 146 -18.62 1.84 3.97
N ALA A 147 -19.35 2.76 3.37
CA ALA A 147 -19.03 4.19 3.45
C ALA A 147 -18.97 4.76 4.89
N ALA A 148 -19.70 4.14 5.85
CA ALA A 148 -19.72 4.61 7.24
C ALA A 148 -18.51 4.12 8.05
N SER A 149 -17.84 3.04 7.60
CA SER A 149 -16.65 2.51 8.28
C SER A 149 -15.35 3.16 7.80
N ASN A 150 -15.41 3.94 6.73
CA ASN A 150 -14.25 4.53 6.02
C ASN A 150 -13.22 3.50 5.49
N TRP A 151 -13.55 2.22 5.56
CA TRP A 151 -12.85 1.17 4.83
C TRP A 151 -13.41 1.05 3.42
N SER A 152 -12.58 0.89 2.43
CA SER A 152 -13.04 0.70 1.06
C SER A 152 -12.38 -0.50 0.40
N ILE A 153 -13.15 -1.17 -0.46
CA ILE A 153 -12.69 -2.23 -1.34
C ILE A 153 -12.78 -1.71 -2.76
N ASN A 154 -11.68 -1.80 -3.48
CA ASN A 154 -11.59 -1.42 -4.88
C ASN A 154 -11.38 -2.69 -5.70
N ASN A 155 -12.39 -3.03 -6.50
CA ASN A 155 -12.43 -4.17 -7.40
C ASN A 155 -12.83 -3.66 -8.80
N LEU A 156 -11.81 -3.36 -9.61
CA LEU A 156 -11.99 -2.67 -10.89
C LEU A 156 -12.55 -3.58 -11.99
N ASP A 157 -12.33 -4.87 -11.89
CA ASP A 157 -12.76 -5.86 -12.89
C ASP A 157 -14.14 -6.45 -12.58
N GLY A 158 -14.71 -6.18 -11.39
CA GLY A 158 -15.99 -6.70 -10.94
C GLY A 158 -15.99 -8.22 -10.65
N GLY A 159 -14.80 -8.84 -10.59
CA GLY A 159 -14.60 -10.24 -10.28
C GLY A 159 -14.59 -10.57 -8.79
N VAL A 160 -13.62 -11.40 -8.38
CA VAL A 160 -13.36 -11.71 -6.96
C VAL A 160 -12.89 -10.45 -6.24
N ALA A 161 -13.30 -10.25 -5.02
CA ALA A 161 -12.92 -9.11 -4.19
C ALA A 161 -12.49 -9.53 -2.80
N TRP A 162 -11.77 -8.66 -2.09
CA TRP A 162 -11.54 -8.81 -0.67
C TRP A 162 -12.87 -8.82 0.09
N ALA A 163 -13.02 -9.78 1.01
CA ALA A 163 -14.22 -9.93 1.81
C ALA A 163 -13.90 -10.41 3.23
N ILE A 164 -14.68 -9.96 4.22
CA ILE A 164 -14.58 -10.47 5.59
C ILE A 164 -15.08 -11.92 5.60
N THR A 165 -14.34 -12.78 6.28
CA THR A 165 -14.63 -14.21 6.39
C THR A 165 -14.58 -14.66 7.86
N SER A 166 -15.40 -15.66 8.20
CA SER A 166 -15.32 -16.39 9.45
C SER A 166 -14.68 -17.78 9.29
N ASN A 167 -14.09 -18.07 8.14
CA ASN A 167 -13.48 -19.37 7.87
C ASN A 167 -12.12 -19.53 8.54
N ALA A 168 -11.43 -18.43 8.83
CA ALA A 168 -10.15 -18.40 9.52
C ALA A 168 -9.91 -17.03 10.16
N ALA A 169 -9.19 -17.02 11.26
CA ALA A 169 -8.72 -15.82 11.95
C ALA A 169 -7.38 -16.12 12.65
N TYR A 170 -6.56 -15.10 12.87
CA TYR A 170 -5.42 -15.19 13.77
C TYR A 170 -5.85 -14.94 15.21
N THR A 171 -6.60 -13.84 15.44
CA THR A 171 -7.32 -13.58 16.69
C THR A 171 -8.83 -13.55 16.43
N GLY A 172 -9.63 -13.76 17.48
CA GLY A 172 -11.07 -13.73 17.36
C GLY A 172 -11.63 -14.84 16.46
N THR A 173 -12.55 -14.47 15.55
CA THR A 173 -13.31 -15.40 14.70
C THR A 173 -13.33 -15.00 13.23
N LYS A 174 -12.85 -13.80 12.88
CA LYS A 174 -12.88 -13.26 11.51
C LYS A 174 -11.53 -12.72 11.05
N SER A 175 -11.39 -12.64 9.75
CA SER A 175 -10.29 -11.97 9.05
C SER A 175 -10.79 -11.41 7.72
N ILE A 176 -9.95 -10.69 6.99
CA ILE A 176 -10.25 -10.35 5.60
C ILE A 176 -9.53 -11.33 4.66
N LYS A 177 -10.24 -11.81 3.63
CA LYS A 177 -9.79 -12.83 2.68
C LYS A 177 -9.95 -12.33 1.26
N LEU A 178 -9.00 -12.66 0.38
CA LEU A 178 -9.20 -12.71 -1.07
C LEU A 178 -9.26 -14.17 -1.52
N ASN A 179 -10.35 -14.55 -2.19
CA ASN A 179 -10.55 -15.91 -2.71
C ASN A 179 -9.77 -16.11 -4.03
N ASN A 180 -8.46 -15.95 -3.96
CA ASN A 180 -7.61 -15.84 -5.14
C ASN A 180 -7.54 -17.11 -5.98
N ILE A 181 -7.77 -18.30 -5.41
CA ILE A 181 -7.82 -19.54 -6.19
C ILE A 181 -8.92 -19.53 -7.28
N ASN A 182 -9.90 -18.67 -7.15
CA ASN A 182 -10.97 -18.47 -8.13
C ASN A 182 -10.87 -17.12 -8.85
N ASN A 183 -9.76 -16.40 -8.69
CA ASN A 183 -9.56 -15.10 -9.30
C ASN A 183 -8.99 -15.25 -10.72
N THR A 184 -9.15 -14.22 -11.53
CA THR A 184 -8.57 -14.17 -12.88
C THR A 184 -7.12 -13.69 -12.77
N PRO A 185 -6.15 -14.40 -13.37
CA PRO A 185 -4.77 -13.93 -13.41
C PRO A 185 -4.65 -12.54 -14.03
N GLY A 186 -3.88 -11.66 -13.37
CA GLY A 186 -3.74 -10.25 -13.72
C GLY A 186 -4.78 -9.31 -13.10
N SER A 187 -5.79 -9.85 -12.39
CA SER A 187 -6.74 -9.03 -11.61
C SER A 187 -6.03 -8.30 -10.49
N ILE A 188 -6.49 -7.08 -10.21
CA ILE A 188 -5.96 -6.25 -9.14
C ILE A 188 -7.08 -5.94 -8.17
N ASP A 189 -6.92 -6.42 -6.94
CA ASP A 189 -7.86 -6.27 -5.85
C ASP A 189 -7.22 -5.47 -4.71
N GLU A 190 -7.90 -4.44 -4.27
CA GLU A 190 -7.39 -3.54 -3.24
C GLU A 190 -8.37 -3.41 -2.08
N PHE A 191 -7.87 -3.34 -0.85
CA PHE A 191 -8.62 -2.73 0.24
C PHE A 191 -7.81 -1.62 0.89
N ILE A 192 -8.51 -0.58 1.37
CA ILE A 192 -7.93 0.66 1.86
C ILE A 192 -8.44 0.91 3.27
N THR A 193 -7.51 1.22 4.17
CA THR A 193 -7.81 1.55 5.56
C THR A 193 -8.46 2.93 5.68
N PRO A 194 -9.14 3.23 6.80
CA PRO A 194 -9.43 4.61 7.19
C PRO A 194 -8.15 5.43 7.26
N SER A 195 -8.29 6.74 7.19
CA SER A 195 -7.18 7.66 7.38
C SER A 195 -6.81 7.79 8.86
N MET A 196 -5.52 7.92 9.15
CA MET A 196 -4.96 7.91 10.49
C MET A 196 -4.09 9.12 10.74
N ASP A 197 -4.19 9.69 11.95
CA ASP A 197 -3.35 10.80 12.41
C ASP A 197 -2.11 10.26 13.11
N LEU A 198 -0.93 10.50 12.55
CA LEU A 198 0.34 10.09 13.14
C LEU A 198 1.03 11.18 13.97
N THR A 199 0.41 12.34 14.17
CA THR A 199 1.01 13.44 14.96
C THR A 199 1.22 13.08 16.42
N GLN A 200 0.46 12.11 16.95
CA GLN A 200 0.54 11.62 18.32
C GLN A 200 1.51 10.44 18.50
N PHE A 201 2.18 10.03 17.43
CA PHE A 201 3.07 8.86 17.46
C PHE A 201 4.54 9.31 17.40
N ALA A 202 5.35 8.83 18.36
CA ALA A 202 6.80 9.04 18.34
C ALA A 202 7.51 8.09 17.35
N ASN A 203 7.14 6.82 17.36
CA ASN A 203 7.70 5.78 16.49
C ASN A 203 6.58 4.86 15.94
N PRO A 204 5.74 5.35 15.01
CA PRO A 204 4.63 4.56 14.52
C PRO A 204 5.11 3.37 13.68
N ARG A 205 4.45 2.22 13.89
CA ARG A 205 4.59 1.03 13.06
C ARG A 205 3.20 0.48 12.73
N LEU A 206 3.04 0.08 11.48
CA LEU A 206 1.89 -0.69 11.02
C LEU A 206 2.26 -2.17 11.12
N TYR A 207 1.50 -2.93 11.90
CA TYR A 207 1.59 -4.39 12.04
C TYR A 207 0.39 -5.02 11.35
N TYR A 208 0.58 -6.22 10.83
CA TYR A 208 -0.51 -7.02 10.27
C TYR A 208 -0.10 -8.50 10.25
N LYS A 209 -1.10 -9.37 10.31
CA LYS A 209 -0.92 -10.82 10.15
C LYS A 209 -1.28 -11.23 8.74
N ILE A 210 -0.43 -12.03 8.11
CA ILE A 210 -0.67 -12.61 6.78
C ILE A 210 -0.69 -14.13 6.91
N ALA A 211 -1.61 -14.78 6.20
CA ALA A 211 -1.59 -16.21 5.95
C ALA A 211 -1.77 -16.48 4.46
N TYR A 212 -0.81 -17.18 3.86
CA TYR A 212 -0.80 -17.55 2.46
C TYR A 212 -0.01 -18.85 2.26
N ALA A 213 -0.45 -19.67 1.32
CA ALA A 213 0.28 -20.81 0.84
C ALA A 213 0.29 -20.80 -0.69
N SER A 214 1.44 -21.09 -1.31
CA SER A 214 1.50 -21.27 -2.75
C SER A 214 0.72 -22.51 -3.19
N LEU A 215 0.24 -22.52 -4.43
CA LEU A 215 -0.46 -23.66 -4.99
C LEU A 215 0.56 -24.65 -5.60
N THR A 216 0.48 -25.95 -5.23
CA THR A 216 1.31 -27.00 -5.83
C THR A 216 0.84 -27.36 -7.22
N GLY A 217 1.76 -27.84 -8.08
CA GLY A 217 1.41 -28.43 -9.39
C GLY A 217 1.48 -27.50 -10.58
N THR A 218 1.86 -26.24 -10.39
CA THR A 218 2.05 -25.26 -11.48
C THR A 218 3.47 -25.21 -12.05
N ALA A 219 4.36 -26.09 -11.61
CA ALA A 219 5.74 -26.19 -12.10
C ALA A 219 5.74 -26.62 -13.58
N GLY A 220 6.06 -25.69 -14.49
CA GLY A 220 6.28 -25.95 -15.92
C GLY A 220 5.32 -25.27 -16.89
N VAL A 221 4.37 -24.48 -16.41
CA VAL A 221 3.59 -23.53 -17.21
C VAL A 221 4.15 -22.13 -17.00
N ASP A 222 3.94 -21.19 -17.92
CA ASP A 222 4.23 -19.76 -17.72
C ASP A 222 3.35 -19.24 -16.56
N TYR A 223 3.86 -19.44 -15.34
CA TYR A 223 3.16 -19.17 -14.10
C TYR A 223 3.17 -17.67 -13.80
N GLN A 224 2.00 -17.07 -13.76
CA GLN A 224 1.88 -15.69 -13.26
C GLN A 224 1.94 -15.70 -11.74
N SER A 225 2.99 -15.10 -11.20
CA SER A 225 3.22 -15.02 -9.76
C SER A 225 2.27 -14.06 -9.10
N ASN A 226 1.73 -14.45 -7.94
CA ASN A 226 0.98 -13.54 -7.09
C ASN A 226 1.89 -12.51 -6.46
N SER A 227 1.38 -11.31 -6.26
CA SER A 227 2.07 -10.27 -5.51
C SER A 227 1.14 -9.53 -4.55
N LEU A 228 1.67 -9.15 -3.38
CA LEU A 228 1.00 -8.25 -2.45
C LEU A 228 1.89 -7.03 -2.25
N GLN A 229 1.31 -5.85 -2.41
CA GLN A 229 1.94 -4.59 -2.10
C GLN A 229 1.16 -3.86 -1.01
N ILE A 230 1.89 -3.33 -0.03
CA ILE A 230 1.35 -2.39 0.93
C ILE A 230 1.82 -0.99 0.54
N LEU A 231 0.88 -0.12 0.25
CA LEU A 231 1.15 1.26 -0.16
C LEU A 231 0.61 2.23 0.89
N SER A 232 1.15 3.43 0.94
CA SER A 232 0.59 4.51 1.74
C SER A 232 0.36 5.76 0.91
N SER A 233 -0.64 6.53 1.32
CA SER A 233 -0.96 7.85 0.80
C SER A 233 -1.06 8.84 1.95
N VAL A 234 -0.57 10.07 1.74
CA VAL A 234 -0.69 11.21 2.67
C VAL A 234 -1.47 12.37 2.05
N ASP A 235 -2.05 12.14 0.89
CA ASP A 235 -2.78 13.11 0.08
C ASP A 235 -4.19 12.61 -0.30
N CYS A 236 -4.82 11.88 0.64
CA CYS A 236 -6.18 11.32 0.53
C CYS A 236 -6.35 10.34 -0.64
N GLY A 237 -5.33 9.58 -0.95
CA GLY A 237 -5.38 8.57 -2.01
C GLY A 237 -5.08 9.11 -3.42
N LYS A 238 -4.67 10.37 -3.54
CA LYS A 238 -4.26 10.96 -4.82
C LYS A 238 -3.00 10.29 -5.36
N THR A 239 -2.00 10.10 -4.49
CA THR A 239 -0.77 9.37 -4.82
C THR A 239 -0.50 8.26 -3.81
N TRP A 240 0.09 7.17 -4.29
CA TRP A 240 0.38 5.98 -3.49
C TRP A 240 1.83 5.57 -3.65
N GLY A 241 2.55 5.49 -2.53
CA GLY A 241 3.93 5.01 -2.49
C GLY A 241 4.04 3.61 -1.90
N VAL A 242 4.76 2.70 -2.55
CA VAL A 242 4.98 1.33 -2.05
C VAL A 242 5.83 1.37 -0.79
N ARG A 243 5.38 0.68 0.28
CA ARG A 243 6.08 0.53 1.57
C ARG A 243 6.63 -0.88 1.77
N ARG A 244 5.92 -1.87 1.27
CA ARG A 244 6.30 -3.27 1.30
C ARG A 244 5.82 -3.96 0.03
N SER A 245 6.62 -4.86 -0.51
CA SER A 245 6.24 -5.71 -1.63
C SER A 245 6.60 -7.15 -1.32
N TYR A 246 5.68 -8.04 -1.63
CA TYR A 246 5.84 -9.49 -1.53
C TYR A 246 5.66 -10.09 -2.91
N THR A 247 6.56 -10.98 -3.27
CA THR A 247 6.41 -11.92 -4.39
C THR A 247 5.87 -13.24 -3.85
N GLU A 248 5.45 -14.14 -4.70
CA GLU A 248 4.97 -15.48 -4.35
C GLU A 248 5.80 -16.13 -3.22
N ASN A 249 7.11 -16.21 -3.42
CA ASN A 249 8.03 -16.87 -2.48
C ASN A 249 8.13 -16.16 -1.12
N THR A 250 8.02 -14.83 -1.11
CA THR A 250 8.13 -14.04 0.14
C THR A 250 6.78 -13.86 0.82
N LEU A 251 5.68 -14.08 0.11
CA LEU A 251 4.33 -14.04 0.63
C LEU A 251 3.99 -15.30 1.42
N SER A 252 4.46 -16.46 0.96
CA SER A 252 4.14 -17.76 1.56
C SER A 252 4.50 -17.83 3.04
N THR A 253 3.59 -18.33 3.86
CA THR A 253 3.70 -18.47 5.32
C THR A 253 3.73 -19.91 5.78
N THR A 254 3.53 -20.85 4.87
CA THR A 254 3.53 -22.29 5.12
C THR A 254 3.92 -23.03 3.84
N THR A 255 4.05 -24.35 3.92
CA THR A 255 4.30 -25.20 2.75
C THR A 255 3.16 -25.10 1.73
N ASP A 256 3.51 -25.28 0.46
CA ASP A 256 2.59 -25.28 -0.65
C ASP A 256 1.43 -26.26 -0.45
N GLN A 257 0.28 -25.91 -1.00
CA GLN A 257 -0.97 -26.68 -0.89
C GLN A 257 -1.47 -27.03 -2.29
N ASP A 258 -2.05 -28.20 -2.45
CA ASP A 258 -2.70 -28.67 -3.71
C ASP A 258 -4.20 -28.39 -3.76
N ALA A 259 -4.73 -27.76 -2.73
CA ALA A 259 -6.14 -27.37 -2.58
C ALA A 259 -6.26 -25.93 -2.05
N ALA A 260 -7.49 -25.43 -2.03
CA ALA A 260 -7.80 -24.10 -1.51
C ALA A 260 -7.31 -23.94 -0.05
N PHE A 261 -6.35 -23.05 0.13
CA PHE A 261 -5.75 -22.78 1.44
C PHE A 261 -6.74 -22.10 2.39
N THR A 262 -6.80 -22.63 3.61
CA THR A 262 -7.47 -22.00 4.75
C THR A 262 -6.58 -22.23 5.97
N PRO A 263 -6.05 -21.18 6.62
CA PRO A 263 -5.20 -21.34 7.79
C PRO A 263 -6.01 -21.89 8.97
N ASN A 264 -5.59 -23.03 9.51
CA ASN A 264 -6.29 -23.77 10.56
C ASN A 264 -5.57 -23.69 11.93
N SER A 265 -4.51 -22.91 12.04
CA SER A 265 -3.77 -22.65 13.27
C SER A 265 -2.98 -21.35 13.17
N GLN A 266 -2.64 -20.76 14.31
CA GLN A 266 -1.84 -19.53 14.36
C GLN A 266 -0.43 -19.70 13.75
N SER A 267 0.12 -20.91 13.73
CA SER A 267 1.42 -21.21 13.12
C SER A 267 1.43 -21.04 11.59
N LYS A 268 0.26 -20.93 10.97
CA LYS A 268 0.11 -20.65 9.53
C LYS A 268 0.10 -19.15 9.20
N TRP A 269 0.18 -18.31 10.21
CA TRP A 269 0.18 -16.86 10.08
C TRP A 269 1.56 -16.31 10.40
N ARG A 270 1.96 -15.27 9.70
CA ARG A 270 3.18 -14.51 9.95
C ARG A 270 2.79 -13.08 10.31
N GLU A 271 3.44 -12.52 11.33
CA GLU A 271 3.39 -11.09 11.59
C GLU A 271 4.43 -10.39 10.74
N ASP A 272 3.99 -9.35 10.06
CA ASP A 272 4.86 -8.42 9.37
C ASP A 272 4.60 -7.00 9.85
N ASN A 273 5.57 -6.10 9.65
CA ASN A 273 5.42 -4.71 10.04
C ASN A 273 6.14 -3.75 9.10
N ILE A 274 5.71 -2.49 9.14
CA ILE A 274 6.28 -1.39 8.37
C ILE A 274 6.59 -0.24 9.31
N SER A 275 7.83 0.23 9.34
CA SER A 275 8.19 1.45 10.04
C SER A 275 7.59 2.67 9.35
N LEU A 276 6.95 3.53 10.12
CA LEU A 276 6.33 4.76 9.63
C LEU A 276 7.05 6.01 10.17
N ALA A 277 8.30 5.87 10.63
CA ALA A 277 9.09 6.96 11.21
C ALA A 277 9.21 8.19 10.29
N LEU A 278 9.20 7.99 8.95
CA LEU A 278 9.22 9.08 7.97
C LEU A 278 7.89 9.82 7.86
N PHE A 279 6.83 9.31 8.49
CA PHE A 279 5.47 9.86 8.44
C PHE A 279 5.01 10.43 9.78
N THR A 280 5.89 10.49 10.79
CA THR A 280 5.65 11.22 12.04
C THR A 280 5.29 12.66 11.72
N GLY A 281 4.18 13.16 12.27
CA GLY A 281 3.71 14.51 11.99
C GLY A 281 2.73 14.66 10.82
N TYR A 282 2.49 13.61 10.03
CA TYR A 282 1.38 13.62 9.09
C TYR A 282 0.06 13.35 9.82
N ASN A 283 -0.93 14.19 9.59
CA ASN A 283 -2.24 14.09 10.23
C ASN A 283 -3.28 13.34 9.39
N ASN A 284 -2.89 12.78 8.25
CA ASN A 284 -3.77 12.02 7.38
C ASN A 284 -2.93 11.04 6.54
N ILE A 285 -2.83 9.79 7.00
CA ILE A 285 -2.20 8.71 6.24
C ILE A 285 -3.19 7.56 6.05
N GLN A 286 -3.24 7.00 4.87
CA GLN A 286 -4.00 5.79 4.55
C GLN A 286 -3.08 4.70 4.05
N PHE A 287 -3.49 3.44 4.25
CA PHE A 287 -2.79 2.28 3.71
C PHE A 287 -3.68 1.54 2.74
N LYS A 288 -3.06 1.04 1.68
CA LYS A 288 -3.68 0.23 0.66
C LYS A 288 -2.97 -1.12 0.61
N PHE A 289 -3.73 -2.18 0.71
CA PHE A 289 -3.30 -3.55 0.46
C PHE A 289 -3.74 -3.93 -0.94
N ARG A 290 -2.79 -3.96 -1.86
CA ARG A 290 -3.02 -4.24 -3.27
C ARG A 290 -2.48 -5.61 -3.60
N PHE A 291 -3.37 -6.51 -3.99
CA PHE A 291 -3.03 -7.83 -4.45
C PHE A 291 -3.15 -7.89 -5.97
N GLU A 292 -2.15 -8.43 -6.63
CA GLU A 292 -2.17 -8.76 -8.05
C GLU A 292 -2.22 -10.27 -8.16
N ALA A 293 -3.32 -10.76 -8.72
CA ALA A 293 -3.61 -12.17 -8.84
C ALA A 293 -2.73 -12.81 -9.91
N GLY A 294 -2.08 -13.90 -9.54
CA GLY A 294 -1.53 -14.88 -10.45
C GLY A 294 -2.35 -16.18 -10.41
N GLU A 295 -1.75 -17.28 -10.78
CA GLU A 295 -2.36 -18.62 -10.64
C GLU A 295 -2.03 -19.18 -9.23
N GLY A 296 -2.63 -18.63 -8.19
CA GLY A 296 -2.26 -18.93 -6.82
C GLY A 296 -3.42 -19.20 -5.89
N ASN A 297 -3.12 -19.30 -4.61
CA ASN A 297 -4.06 -19.71 -3.58
C ASN A 297 -4.67 -18.50 -2.84
N ASN A 298 -5.56 -18.77 -1.92
CA ASN A 298 -6.22 -17.76 -1.08
C ASN A 298 -5.23 -17.06 -0.16
N ILE A 299 -5.44 -15.76 0.03
CA ILE A 299 -4.72 -14.95 1.02
C ILE A 299 -5.66 -14.43 2.08
N TYR A 300 -5.16 -14.38 3.33
CA TYR A 300 -5.86 -13.85 4.49
C TYR A 300 -4.99 -12.80 5.17
N ILE A 301 -5.63 -11.74 5.65
CA ILE A 301 -5.01 -10.70 6.46
C ILE A 301 -5.85 -10.49 7.71
N ASP A 302 -5.17 -10.30 8.85
CA ASP A 302 -5.80 -10.10 10.15
C ASP A 302 -4.94 -9.17 11.02
N ASP A 303 -5.51 -8.71 12.13
CA ASP A 303 -4.82 -7.91 13.15
C ASP A 303 -4.03 -6.74 12.56
N ILE A 304 -4.68 -5.89 11.78
CA ILE A 304 -4.07 -4.66 11.30
C ILE A 304 -4.01 -3.67 12.46
N ASN A 305 -2.80 -3.47 13.00
CA ASN A 305 -2.57 -2.68 14.19
C ASN A 305 -1.58 -1.55 13.91
N MET A 306 -1.86 -0.37 14.42
CA MET A 306 -0.89 0.71 14.47
C MET A 306 -0.63 1.08 15.92
N ASN A 307 0.61 0.94 16.33
CA ASN A 307 1.04 1.22 17.69
C ASN A 307 2.26 2.13 17.67
N ASN A 308 2.35 2.98 18.71
CA ASN A 308 3.63 3.48 19.13
C ASN A 308 4.41 2.29 19.68
N THR A 309 5.40 1.83 18.96
CA THR A 309 6.32 0.93 19.62
C THR A 309 7.14 1.71 20.64
N THR A 310 6.83 1.56 21.91
CA THR A 310 7.93 1.31 22.81
C THR A 310 8.56 0.02 22.29
N PRO A 311 9.86 0.01 21.98
CA PRO A 311 10.46 -1.00 21.14
C PRO A 311 10.60 -2.37 21.85
N VAL A 312 9.54 -3.17 21.93
CA VAL A 312 9.65 -4.52 22.52
C VAL A 312 10.43 -5.45 21.59
N LEU A 313 10.28 -5.33 20.26
CA LEU A 313 11.10 -6.12 19.31
C LEU A 313 12.50 -5.52 19.13
N GLU A 314 12.64 -4.20 19.16
CA GLU A 314 13.93 -3.50 19.19
C GLU A 314 14.67 -3.86 20.50
N VAL A 315 13.96 -3.93 21.62
CA VAL A 315 14.50 -4.38 22.91
C VAL A 315 15.00 -5.82 22.84
N GLU A 316 14.31 -6.72 22.17
CA GLU A 316 14.78 -8.11 22.03
C GLU A 316 16.00 -8.24 21.12
N SER A 317 16.03 -7.53 20.00
CA SER A 317 17.20 -7.50 19.11
C SER A 317 18.41 -6.88 19.82
N ILE A 318 18.25 -5.74 20.46
CA ILE A 318 19.30 -5.09 21.24
C ILE A 318 19.70 -5.95 22.43
N LYS A 319 18.74 -6.55 23.13
CA LYS A 319 18.98 -7.45 24.28
C LYS A 319 19.76 -8.71 23.89
N ASN A 320 19.51 -9.25 22.70
CA ASN A 320 20.24 -10.39 22.16
C ASN A 320 21.66 -10.03 21.72
N ASN A 321 21.86 -8.80 21.22
CA ASN A 321 23.15 -8.28 20.78
C ASN A 321 23.96 -7.63 21.91
N PHE A 322 23.33 -7.20 23.01
CA PHE A 322 24.01 -6.72 24.19
C PHE A 322 24.69 -7.90 24.90
N ARG A 323 26.03 -8.00 24.79
CA ARG A 323 26.82 -9.08 25.37
C ARG A 323 28.13 -8.57 25.95
N ILE A 324 28.68 -9.30 26.89
CA ILE A 324 29.96 -9.00 27.53
C ILE A 324 30.85 -10.22 27.35
N SER A 325 32.02 -10.04 26.79
CA SER A 325 32.94 -11.16 26.52
C SER A 325 34.41 -10.74 26.70
N PRO A 326 35.22 -11.57 27.35
CA PRO A 326 34.85 -12.77 28.09
C PRO A 326 34.06 -12.47 29.37
N ASN A 327 33.20 -13.39 29.80
CA ASN A 327 32.45 -13.29 31.05
C ASN A 327 32.15 -14.72 31.58
N PRO A 328 32.79 -15.19 32.64
CA PRO A 328 33.73 -14.46 33.53
C PRO A 328 35.04 -14.04 32.87
N THR A 329 35.70 -13.02 33.42
CA THR A 329 37.02 -12.55 32.97
C THR A 329 38.00 -12.42 34.14
N GLU A 330 39.30 -12.57 33.87
CA GLU A 330 40.39 -12.29 34.79
C GLU A 330 41.07 -10.94 34.51
N GLY A 331 40.72 -10.34 33.35
CA GLY A 331 41.25 -9.08 32.86
C GLY A 331 40.17 -8.20 32.26
N ASP A 332 40.47 -7.64 31.10
CA ASP A 332 39.55 -6.79 30.35
C ASP A 332 38.35 -7.57 29.80
N ALA A 333 37.24 -6.90 29.64
CA ALA A 333 36.05 -7.37 28.95
C ALA A 333 35.63 -6.41 27.85
N ILE A 334 35.01 -6.92 26.79
CA ILE A 334 34.43 -6.09 25.75
C ILE A 334 32.91 -6.16 25.85
N ILE A 335 32.30 -5.03 25.91
CA ILE A 335 30.84 -4.83 25.88
C ILE A 335 30.45 -4.61 24.43
N TYR A 336 29.61 -5.50 23.87
CA TYR A 336 29.06 -5.39 22.53
C TYR A 336 27.59 -5.05 22.58
N PHE A 337 27.14 -4.20 21.70
CA PHE A 337 25.72 -3.89 21.50
C PHE A 337 25.47 -3.42 20.07
N SER A 338 24.20 -3.37 19.66
CA SER A 338 23.81 -2.81 18.38
C SER A 338 22.66 -1.83 18.55
N THR A 339 22.57 -0.86 17.63
CA THR A 339 21.45 0.07 17.52
C THR A 339 20.86 0.02 16.12
N GLU A 340 19.54 0.12 15.98
CA GLU A 340 18.87 0.17 14.68
C GLU A 340 18.76 1.60 14.13
N SER A 341 18.90 2.59 14.99
CA SER A 341 18.87 4.02 14.67
C SER A 341 19.91 4.79 15.49
N ASN A 342 20.16 6.04 15.11
CA ASN A 342 21.01 6.93 15.90
C ASN A 342 20.47 7.06 17.34
N SER A 343 21.29 6.80 18.34
CA SER A 343 20.89 6.72 19.75
C SER A 343 21.94 7.30 20.66
N ASN A 344 21.52 7.96 21.74
CA ASN A 344 22.44 8.36 22.80
C ASN A 344 22.77 7.15 23.67
N ALA A 345 24.03 6.74 23.67
CA ALA A 345 24.51 5.56 24.39
C ALA A 345 25.32 5.93 25.62
N THR A 346 24.96 5.34 26.75
CA THR A 346 25.72 5.45 28.00
C THR A 346 25.87 4.05 28.61
N ILE A 347 27.08 3.73 29.04
CA ILE A 347 27.38 2.48 29.76
C ILE A 347 27.79 2.83 31.18
N LYS A 348 27.14 2.18 32.16
CA LYS A 348 27.46 2.29 33.60
C LYS A 348 27.74 0.90 34.16
N VAL A 349 28.60 0.84 35.14
CA VAL A 349 28.88 -0.39 35.90
C VAL A 349 28.64 -0.15 37.36
N PHE A 350 27.89 -1.07 37.97
CA PHE A 350 27.54 -1.02 39.39
C PHE A 350 28.08 -2.24 40.09
N ASP A 351 28.50 -2.07 41.33
CA ASP A 351 28.79 -3.19 42.23
C ASP A 351 27.50 -3.87 42.76
N ILE A 352 27.64 -4.93 43.55
CA ILE A 352 26.49 -5.67 44.12
C ILE A 352 25.65 -4.82 45.12
N LEU A 353 26.16 -3.71 45.58
CA LEU A 353 25.47 -2.80 46.49
C LEU A 353 24.78 -1.66 45.73
N GLY A 354 24.90 -1.64 44.39
CA GLY A 354 24.31 -0.61 43.51
C GLY A 354 25.15 0.69 43.44
N LYS A 355 26.39 0.67 43.93
CA LYS A 355 27.29 1.80 43.77
C LYS A 355 27.84 1.82 42.36
N GLU A 356 27.74 2.98 41.68
CA GLU A 356 28.37 3.19 40.39
C GLU A 356 29.89 3.20 40.53
N VAL A 357 30.56 2.31 39.79
CA VAL A 357 32.03 2.16 39.83
C VAL A 357 32.69 2.57 38.49
N TYR A 358 31.89 2.66 37.42
CA TYR A 358 32.36 3.13 36.12
C TYR A 358 31.20 3.72 35.32
N GLN A 359 31.50 4.75 34.53
CA GLN A 359 30.59 5.32 33.54
C GLN A 359 31.35 5.74 32.29
N ASN A 360 30.77 5.44 31.12
CA ASN A 360 31.21 5.95 29.83
C ASN A 360 30.01 6.50 29.08
N ASN A 361 30.05 7.76 28.67
CA ASN A 361 29.06 8.38 27.84
C ASN A 361 29.60 8.44 26.41
N MET A 362 29.10 7.55 25.54
CA MET A 362 29.51 7.46 24.14
C MET A 362 28.83 8.55 23.26
N GLY A 363 27.87 9.31 23.82
CA GLY A 363 27.10 10.31 23.09
C GLY A 363 26.20 9.66 22.04
N ASN A 364 25.97 10.41 20.94
CA ASN A 364 25.13 9.92 19.84
C ASN A 364 25.91 8.93 18.95
N VAL A 365 25.54 7.67 18.98
CA VAL A 365 26.09 6.60 18.16
C VAL A 365 25.18 6.34 16.94
N SER A 366 25.77 6.06 15.78
CA SER A 366 25.01 5.74 14.54
C SER A 366 24.36 4.36 14.63
N ALA A 367 23.38 4.09 13.75
CA ALA A 367 22.87 2.74 13.58
C ALA A 367 24.00 1.75 13.24
N GLY A 368 23.99 0.56 13.85
CA GLY A 368 24.99 -0.48 13.63
C GLY A 368 25.50 -1.15 14.90
N ASN A 369 26.60 -1.87 14.76
CA ASN A 369 27.26 -2.60 15.85
C ASN A 369 28.31 -1.72 16.52
N HIS A 370 28.33 -1.75 17.85
CA HIS A 370 29.24 -0.99 18.71
C HIS A 370 29.96 -1.91 19.69
N GLN A 371 31.11 -1.44 20.14
CA GLN A 371 31.87 -2.11 21.19
C GLN A 371 32.56 -1.09 22.09
N LEU A 372 32.65 -1.43 23.37
CA LEU A 372 33.40 -0.68 24.39
C LEU A 372 34.29 -1.65 25.15
N GLN A 373 35.59 -1.37 25.23
CA GLN A 373 36.52 -2.11 26.08
C GLN A 373 36.40 -1.59 27.52
N LEU A 374 36.15 -2.49 28.44
CA LEU A 374 36.13 -2.25 29.88
C LEU A 374 37.40 -2.86 30.50
N SER A 375 38.35 -2.00 30.90
CA SER A 375 39.61 -2.43 31.47
C SER A 375 39.46 -2.77 32.94
N LYS A 376 40.13 -3.83 33.44
CA LYS A 376 40.11 -4.27 34.83
C LYS A 376 40.49 -3.14 35.80
N ASN A 377 41.34 -2.22 35.39
CA ASN A 377 41.76 -1.07 36.21
C ASN A 377 40.64 -0.07 36.51
N GLU A 378 39.58 -0.09 35.73
CA GLU A 378 38.41 0.80 35.88
C GLU A 378 37.33 0.13 36.74
N VAL A 379 37.32 -1.23 36.84
CA VAL A 379 36.38 -2.04 37.62
C VAL A 379 37.21 -2.89 38.64
N MET A 380 37.33 -2.36 39.84
CA MET A 380 38.52 -2.49 40.67
C MET A 380 38.76 -3.73 41.49
N SER A 381 37.95 -4.77 41.53
CA SER A 381 38.22 -5.98 42.36
C SER A 381 37.51 -7.23 41.82
N THR A 382 37.98 -8.39 42.27
CA THR A 382 37.27 -9.66 42.04
C THR A 382 35.86 -9.57 42.63
N GLY A 383 34.83 -9.91 41.81
CA GLY A 383 33.45 -9.77 42.27
C GLY A 383 32.42 -9.86 41.16
N ILE A 384 31.17 -9.60 41.54
CA ILE A 384 30.02 -9.53 40.61
C ILE A 384 29.66 -8.07 40.42
N TYR A 385 29.46 -7.69 39.15
CA TYR A 385 29.08 -6.35 38.75
C TYR A 385 27.86 -6.44 37.83
N PHE A 386 27.13 -5.34 37.72
CA PHE A 386 26.02 -5.15 36.80
C PHE A 386 26.37 -4.05 35.82
N VAL A 387 26.52 -4.43 34.55
CA VAL A 387 26.76 -3.52 33.43
C VAL A 387 25.41 -3.09 32.90
N GLN A 388 25.16 -1.79 32.96
CA GLN A 388 23.93 -1.16 32.45
C GLN A 388 24.26 -0.42 31.16
N LEU A 389 23.54 -0.73 30.09
CA LEU A 389 23.53 0.00 28.82
C LEU A 389 22.24 0.82 28.76
N SER A 390 22.38 2.12 28.58
CA SER A 390 21.27 3.03 28.32
C SER A 390 21.36 3.49 26.86
N LEU A 391 20.27 3.32 26.11
CA LEU A 391 20.11 3.77 24.72
C LEU A 391 18.82 4.62 24.67
N ASN A 392 18.94 5.95 24.59
CA ASN A 392 17.82 6.86 24.80
C ASN A 392 17.07 6.50 26.10
N ASP A 393 15.79 6.10 26.00
CA ASP A 393 14.94 5.71 27.14
C ASP A 393 15.03 4.22 27.49
N LEU A 394 15.76 3.42 26.70
CA LEU A 394 15.92 1.99 26.91
C LEU A 394 17.09 1.73 27.88
N VAL A 395 16.87 0.93 28.91
CA VAL A 395 17.90 0.53 29.87
C VAL A 395 17.98 -1.00 29.93
N LEU A 396 19.15 -1.55 29.62
CA LEU A 396 19.45 -2.99 29.67
C LEU A 396 20.54 -3.27 30.71
N THR A 397 20.45 -4.39 31.42
CA THR A 397 21.45 -4.76 32.44
C THR A 397 21.92 -6.20 32.21
N LYS A 398 23.23 -6.40 32.27
CA LYS A 398 23.88 -7.74 32.28
C LYS A 398 24.88 -7.87 33.40
N LYS A 399 24.97 -9.10 33.93
CA LYS A 399 25.94 -9.46 34.94
C LYS A 399 27.33 -9.64 34.34
N LEU A 400 28.35 -9.05 34.97
CA LEU A 400 29.78 -9.29 34.72
C LEU A 400 30.40 -9.94 35.96
N ILE A 401 31.21 -10.95 35.75
CA ILE A 401 31.98 -11.64 36.82
C ILE A 401 33.46 -11.40 36.56
N LEU A 402 34.12 -10.74 37.51
CA LEU A 402 35.58 -10.59 37.55
C LEU A 402 36.16 -11.66 38.53
N LYS A 403 37.12 -12.41 38.02
CA LYS A 403 37.88 -13.40 38.81
C LYS A 403 39.19 -12.86 39.31
#